data_c219d18417356e7107d68045ef59eb1f
#
_entry.id   c219d18417356e7107d68045ef59eb1f
#
_cell.length_a   1.000
_cell.length_b   1.000
_cell.length_c   1.000
_cell.angle_alpha   90.00
_cell.angle_beta   90.00
_cell.angle_gamma   90.00
#
_symmetry.space_group_name_H-M   'P 1'
#
loop_
_entity.id
_entity.type
_entity.pdbx_description
1 polymer ?
#
loop_
_entity_poly.entity_id
_entity_poly.type
_entity_poly.pdbx_seq_one_letter_code
_entity_poly.pdbx_strand_id
1 'polypeptide(L)'
;FMIAIDAASSEWWNDEEKCYIQPKSGKKLTQQQLVKMWKNFAEKYPIISLEDGMAEEDWEGWAMLTKALGDKIQLVGDDLFVTNTTRLSKGIELGVANSILIKVNQIGSLTETLDAIQMANRAGYTAVVSHRSGETEDATIADIAVALNAGQIKTGAPSRTAATAWRSTTSCSASRKSWARTLHSSWARRLSST
;
A
#
# COMPACT_ATOMS: atom_id res chain seq x y z
N PHE A 1 -9.12 -16.99 2.62
CA PHE A 1 -8.20 -16.12 1.88
C PHE A 1 -8.99 -15.01 1.22
N MET A 2 -8.39 -13.81 1.16
CA MET A 2 -8.92 -12.64 0.47
C MET A 2 -7.95 -12.24 -0.64
N ILE A 3 -8.40 -11.40 -1.57
CA ILE A 3 -7.61 -10.99 -2.73
C ILE A 3 -7.16 -9.55 -2.57
N ALA A 4 -5.86 -9.29 -2.73
CA ALA A 4 -5.30 -7.97 -2.95
C ALA A 4 -4.77 -7.91 -4.39
N ILE A 5 -5.13 -6.88 -5.14
CA ILE A 5 -4.75 -6.70 -6.54
C ILE A 5 -3.79 -5.52 -6.64
N ASP A 6 -2.70 -5.70 -7.34
CA ASP A 6 -1.87 -4.64 -7.88
C ASP A 6 -2.18 -4.55 -9.39
N ALA A 7 -2.87 -3.48 -9.78
CA ALA A 7 -3.36 -3.32 -11.14
C ALA A 7 -2.37 -2.63 -12.07
N ALA A 8 -1.48 -1.81 -11.50
CA ALA A 8 -0.50 -1.00 -12.22
C ALA A 8 -1.13 -0.28 -13.44
N SER A 9 -2.27 0.39 -13.22
CA SER A 9 -3.11 0.92 -14.31
C SER A 9 -2.45 2.06 -15.10
N SER A 10 -1.35 2.63 -14.61
CA SER A 10 -0.53 3.57 -15.37
C SER A 10 0.00 2.94 -16.66
N GLU A 11 0.29 1.63 -16.67
CA GLU A 11 0.72 0.90 -17.86
C GLU A 11 -0.39 0.74 -18.91
N TRP A 12 -1.64 0.94 -18.54
CA TRP A 12 -2.79 0.84 -19.43
C TRP A 12 -3.19 2.19 -20.02
N TRP A 13 -2.69 3.30 -19.46
CA TRP A 13 -3.06 4.63 -19.88
C TRP A 13 -2.42 5.00 -21.21
N ASN A 14 -3.23 5.51 -22.13
CA ASN A 14 -2.80 6.06 -23.40
C ASN A 14 -3.05 7.58 -23.42
N ASP A 15 -1.95 8.34 -23.47
CA ASP A 15 -2.01 9.80 -23.41
C ASP A 15 -2.61 10.45 -24.66
N GLU A 16 -2.44 9.82 -25.82
CA GLU A 16 -2.98 10.35 -27.08
C GLU A 16 -4.51 10.19 -27.13
N GLU A 17 -4.98 9.02 -26.72
CA GLU A 17 -6.39 8.66 -26.78
C GLU A 17 -7.15 9.00 -25.48
N LYS A 18 -6.45 9.42 -24.42
CA LYS A 18 -7.01 9.72 -23.09
C LYS A 18 -7.93 8.60 -22.56
N CYS A 19 -7.48 7.38 -22.72
CA CYS A 19 -8.22 6.19 -22.28
C CYS A 19 -7.28 5.09 -21.78
N TYR A 20 -7.84 4.10 -21.11
CA TYR A 20 -7.13 2.91 -20.68
C TYR A 20 -7.25 1.81 -21.73
N ILE A 21 -6.15 1.23 -22.14
CA ILE A 21 -6.10 0.11 -23.10
C ILE A 21 -5.67 -1.14 -22.35
N GLN A 22 -6.58 -2.11 -22.23
CA GLN A 22 -6.27 -3.37 -21.55
C GLN A 22 -5.20 -4.18 -22.30
N PRO A 23 -4.08 -4.58 -21.68
CA PRO A 23 -2.93 -5.15 -22.38
C PRO A 23 -3.23 -6.43 -23.18
N LYS A 24 -4.10 -7.30 -22.63
CA LYS A 24 -4.41 -8.59 -23.25
C LYS A 24 -5.54 -8.53 -24.28
N SER A 25 -6.54 -7.73 -24.04
CA SER A 25 -7.76 -7.69 -24.89
C SER A 25 -7.74 -6.55 -25.91
N GLY A 26 -6.87 -5.56 -25.75
CA GLY A 26 -6.86 -4.33 -26.52
C GLY A 26 -8.12 -3.46 -26.30
N LYS A 27 -8.96 -3.82 -25.34
CA LYS A 27 -10.21 -3.10 -25.09
C LYS A 27 -9.91 -1.71 -24.52
N LYS A 28 -10.47 -0.68 -25.14
CA LYS A 28 -10.40 0.70 -24.68
C LYS A 28 -11.50 0.96 -23.64
N LEU A 29 -11.11 1.57 -22.54
CA LEU A 29 -12.00 1.92 -21.44
C LEU A 29 -11.83 3.38 -21.07
N THR A 30 -12.92 4.08 -20.89
CA THR A 30 -12.90 5.39 -20.21
C THR A 30 -12.66 5.21 -18.72
N GLN A 31 -12.36 6.30 -18.00
CA GLN A 31 -12.24 6.31 -16.54
C GLN A 31 -13.47 5.67 -15.88
N GLN A 32 -14.67 6.09 -16.27
CA GLN A 32 -15.93 5.59 -15.72
C GLN A 32 -16.10 4.08 -15.97
N GLN A 33 -15.69 3.62 -17.15
CA GLN A 33 -15.78 2.19 -17.50
C GLN A 33 -14.77 1.35 -16.69
N LEU A 34 -13.57 1.88 -16.44
CA LEU A 34 -12.57 1.22 -15.59
C LEU A 34 -13.05 1.14 -14.13
N VAL A 35 -13.55 2.25 -13.58
CA VAL A 35 -14.15 2.28 -12.23
C VAL A 35 -15.31 1.28 -12.10
N LYS A 36 -16.19 1.23 -13.12
CA LYS A 36 -17.28 0.25 -13.17
C LYS A 36 -16.76 -1.20 -13.19
N MET A 37 -15.68 -1.45 -13.91
CA MET A 37 -15.03 -2.77 -13.95
C MET A 37 -14.52 -3.17 -12.56
N TRP A 38 -13.80 -2.28 -11.87
CA TRP A 38 -13.32 -2.53 -10.51
C TRP A 38 -14.45 -2.75 -9.52
N LYS A 39 -15.52 -1.95 -9.62
CA LYS A 39 -16.72 -2.16 -8.79
C LYS A 39 -17.33 -3.55 -8.98
N ASN A 40 -17.51 -3.97 -10.22
CA ASN A 40 -18.04 -5.31 -10.53
C ASN A 40 -17.12 -6.43 -10.00
N PHE A 41 -15.79 -6.22 -10.05
CA PHE A 41 -14.84 -7.20 -9.52
C PHE A 41 -14.91 -7.28 -7.98
N ALA A 42 -14.98 -6.14 -7.30
CA ALA A 42 -15.12 -6.10 -5.84
C ALA A 42 -16.46 -6.70 -5.35
N GLU A 43 -17.52 -6.60 -6.15
CA GLU A 43 -18.81 -7.22 -5.85
C GLU A 43 -18.81 -8.75 -6.09
N LYS A 44 -18.03 -9.20 -7.08
CA LYS A 44 -18.02 -10.61 -7.50
C LYS A 44 -16.99 -11.47 -6.77
N TYR A 45 -15.88 -10.88 -6.39
CA TYR A 45 -14.74 -11.59 -5.80
C TYR A 45 -14.40 -11.01 -4.42
N PRO A 46 -13.80 -11.78 -3.50
CA PRO A 46 -13.43 -11.31 -2.16
C PRO A 46 -12.20 -10.39 -2.18
N ILE A 47 -12.29 -9.29 -2.92
CA ILE A 47 -11.22 -8.28 -3.03
C ILE A 47 -11.32 -7.34 -1.83
N ILE A 48 -10.21 -7.18 -1.12
CA ILE A 48 -10.10 -6.27 0.03
C ILE A 48 -9.15 -5.11 -0.21
N SER A 49 -8.30 -5.20 -1.24
CA SER A 49 -7.32 -4.17 -1.57
C SER A 49 -7.10 -4.08 -3.08
N LEU A 50 -7.04 -2.87 -3.60
CA LEU A 50 -6.73 -2.54 -4.98
C LEU A 50 -5.62 -1.48 -5.00
N GLU A 51 -4.44 -1.86 -5.49
CA GLU A 51 -3.29 -1.00 -5.68
C GLU A 51 -3.26 -0.48 -7.12
N ASP A 52 -3.04 0.82 -7.28
CA ASP A 52 -2.95 1.55 -8.54
C ASP A 52 -4.09 1.22 -9.52
N GLY A 53 -5.32 1.30 -9.02
CA GLY A 53 -6.52 1.03 -9.82
C GLY A 53 -6.80 2.04 -10.93
N MET A 54 -6.14 3.20 -10.90
CA MET A 54 -6.15 4.25 -11.92
C MET A 54 -4.71 4.69 -12.20
N ALA A 55 -4.45 5.38 -13.30
CA ALA A 55 -3.14 5.91 -13.64
C ALA A 55 -2.67 6.99 -12.64
N GLU A 56 -1.37 7.15 -12.49
CA GLU A 56 -0.72 8.00 -11.47
C GLU A 56 -1.04 9.50 -11.59
N GLU A 57 -1.40 9.97 -12.80
CA GLU A 57 -1.80 11.37 -13.02
C GLU A 57 -3.32 11.53 -13.25
N ASP A 58 -4.08 10.45 -13.21
CA ASP A 58 -5.53 10.48 -13.36
C ASP A 58 -6.25 10.76 -12.03
N TRP A 59 -6.03 11.94 -11.47
CA TRP A 59 -6.61 12.37 -10.19
C TRP A 59 -8.14 12.37 -10.19
N GLU A 60 -8.77 12.66 -11.33
CA GLU A 60 -10.24 12.60 -11.47
C GLU A 60 -10.73 11.16 -11.42
N GLY A 61 -10.06 10.26 -12.13
CA GLY A 61 -10.35 8.82 -12.07
C GLY A 61 -10.19 8.26 -10.68
N TRP A 62 -9.12 8.66 -9.96
CA TRP A 62 -8.92 8.29 -8.56
C TRP A 62 -10.03 8.80 -7.64
N ALA A 63 -10.50 10.03 -7.84
CA ALA A 63 -11.65 10.55 -7.07
C ALA A 63 -12.92 9.75 -7.32
N MET A 64 -13.18 9.38 -8.58
CA MET A 64 -14.31 8.52 -8.92
C MET A 64 -14.18 7.11 -8.33
N LEU A 65 -12.99 6.53 -8.38
CA LEU A 65 -12.71 5.21 -7.79
C LEU A 65 -12.90 5.23 -6.27
N THR A 66 -12.35 6.24 -5.61
CA THR A 66 -12.46 6.40 -4.15
C THR A 66 -13.90 6.57 -3.72
N LYS A 67 -14.68 7.39 -4.42
CA LYS A 67 -16.11 7.54 -4.16
C LYS A 67 -16.90 6.23 -4.33
N ALA A 68 -16.48 5.38 -5.26
CA ALA A 68 -17.19 4.13 -5.56
C ALA A 68 -16.85 2.98 -4.60
N LEU A 69 -15.60 2.92 -4.13
CA LEU A 69 -15.05 1.76 -3.43
C LEU A 69 -14.31 2.08 -2.12
N GLY A 70 -13.98 3.34 -1.83
CA GLY A 70 -13.15 3.71 -0.69
C GLY A 70 -13.70 3.31 0.68
N ASP A 71 -15.02 3.22 0.83
CA ASP A 71 -15.67 2.76 2.06
C ASP A 71 -15.75 1.22 2.16
N LYS A 72 -15.37 0.50 1.11
CA LYS A 72 -15.56 -0.96 1.03
C LYS A 72 -14.25 -1.72 1.02
N ILE A 73 -13.24 -1.19 0.34
CA ILE A 73 -11.94 -1.83 0.16
C ILE A 73 -10.82 -0.81 0.36
N GLN A 74 -9.63 -1.32 0.64
CA GLN A 74 -8.42 -0.51 0.66
C GLN A 74 -8.04 -0.13 -0.79
N LEU A 75 -7.79 1.17 -1.00
CA LEU A 75 -7.30 1.73 -2.26
C LEU A 75 -5.89 2.27 -2.03
N VAL A 76 -4.91 1.57 -2.56
CA VAL A 76 -3.48 1.84 -2.32
C VAL A 76 -2.90 2.63 -3.48
N GLY A 77 -2.28 3.76 -3.19
CA GLY A 77 -1.46 4.50 -4.16
C GLY A 77 0.01 4.10 -4.02
N ASP A 78 0.55 3.42 -5.04
CA ASP A 78 1.98 3.21 -5.23
C ASP A 78 2.54 4.28 -6.15
N ASP A 79 2.32 4.17 -7.46
CA ASP A 79 2.76 5.17 -8.45
C ASP A 79 2.08 6.53 -8.24
N LEU A 80 0.85 6.52 -7.72
CA LEU A 80 0.14 7.76 -7.37
C LEU A 80 0.92 8.61 -6.37
N PHE A 81 1.50 8.01 -5.34
CA PHE A 81 2.13 8.72 -4.22
C PHE A 81 3.65 8.63 -4.19
N VAL A 82 4.26 7.59 -4.76
CA VAL A 82 5.72 7.32 -4.83
C VAL A 82 6.46 7.56 -3.50
N THR A 83 5.82 7.21 -2.37
CA THR A 83 6.31 7.47 -1.00
C THR A 83 6.62 8.96 -0.73
N ASN A 84 6.03 9.88 -1.49
CA ASN A 84 6.33 11.30 -1.47
C ASN A 84 5.26 12.10 -0.72
N THR A 85 5.66 12.88 0.29
CA THR A 85 4.76 13.65 1.15
C THR A 85 3.98 14.72 0.39
N THR A 86 4.55 15.33 -0.65
CA THR A 86 3.87 16.36 -1.46
C THR A 86 2.72 15.74 -2.27
N ARG A 87 2.96 14.58 -2.91
CA ARG A 87 1.92 13.87 -3.65
C ARG A 87 0.85 13.32 -2.70
N LEU A 88 1.27 12.80 -1.55
CA LEU A 88 0.35 12.33 -0.52
C LEU A 88 -0.53 13.46 0.02
N SER A 89 0.03 14.64 0.32
CA SER A 89 -0.73 15.82 0.75
C SER A 89 -1.80 16.19 -0.28
N LYS A 90 -1.43 16.24 -1.55
CA LYS A 90 -2.39 16.47 -2.65
C LYS A 90 -3.51 15.43 -2.67
N GLY A 91 -3.18 14.15 -2.49
CA GLY A 91 -4.18 13.08 -2.45
C GLY A 91 -5.13 13.21 -1.27
N ILE A 92 -4.61 13.57 -0.11
CA ILE A 92 -5.42 13.83 1.10
C ILE A 92 -6.36 15.01 0.87
N GLU A 93 -5.88 16.12 0.32
CA GLU A 93 -6.68 17.30 0.01
C GLU A 93 -7.82 17.01 -0.99
N LEU A 94 -7.53 16.17 -1.98
CA LEU A 94 -8.51 15.74 -2.98
C LEU A 94 -9.42 14.61 -2.50
N GLY A 95 -9.14 14.00 -1.35
CA GLY A 95 -9.88 12.85 -0.82
C GLY A 95 -9.79 11.61 -1.71
N VAL A 96 -8.61 11.33 -2.28
CA VAL A 96 -8.39 10.19 -3.19
C VAL A 96 -7.53 9.11 -2.55
N ALA A 97 -7.83 7.84 -2.84
CA ALA A 97 -7.28 6.67 -2.17
C ALA A 97 -7.63 6.64 -0.65
N ASN A 98 -7.13 5.67 0.08
CA ASN A 98 -7.21 5.57 1.55
C ASN A 98 -6.00 4.82 2.14
N SER A 99 -4.99 4.56 1.31
CA SER A 99 -3.76 3.88 1.69
C SER A 99 -2.60 4.31 0.80
N ILE A 100 -1.39 4.26 1.34
CA ILE A 100 -0.16 4.51 0.61
C ILE A 100 0.73 3.27 0.62
N LEU A 101 1.37 2.95 -0.51
CA LEU A 101 2.47 2.00 -0.53
C LEU A 101 3.77 2.71 -0.17
N ILE A 102 4.54 2.10 0.70
CA ILE A 102 5.79 2.64 1.22
C ILE A 102 6.98 1.83 0.69
N LYS A 103 7.81 2.48 -0.10
CA LYS A 103 9.08 1.95 -0.63
C LYS A 103 10.22 2.81 -0.12
N VAL A 104 10.93 2.37 0.90
CA VAL A 104 11.98 3.16 1.59
C VAL A 104 13.03 3.69 0.64
N ASN A 105 13.47 2.88 -0.32
CA ASN A 105 14.47 3.25 -1.30
C ASN A 105 13.93 4.08 -2.50
N GLN A 106 12.65 4.32 -2.59
CA GLN A 106 12.05 5.15 -3.64
C GLN A 106 12.19 6.63 -3.30
N ILE A 107 11.90 7.00 -2.06
CA ILE A 107 12.12 8.37 -1.56
C ILE A 107 13.59 8.60 -1.17
N GLY A 108 14.30 7.56 -0.73
CA GLY A 108 15.75 7.55 -0.56
C GLY A 108 16.24 7.86 0.84
N SER A 109 15.41 8.30 1.77
CA SER A 109 15.78 8.47 3.17
C SER A 109 14.75 7.88 4.13
N LEU A 110 15.22 7.38 5.27
CA LEU A 110 14.34 6.87 6.31
C LEU A 110 13.47 7.98 6.92
N THR A 111 14.00 9.18 7.07
CA THR A 111 13.28 10.31 7.62
C THR A 111 12.05 10.66 6.78
N GLU A 112 12.21 10.82 5.47
CA GLU A 112 11.10 11.11 4.56
C GLU A 112 10.09 9.95 4.51
N THR A 113 10.58 8.71 4.60
CA THR A 113 9.71 7.53 4.73
C THR A 113 8.85 7.60 5.99
N LEU A 114 9.45 7.94 7.14
CA LEU A 114 8.72 8.10 8.40
C LEU A 114 7.71 9.25 8.33
N ASP A 115 8.08 10.36 7.72
CA ASP A 115 7.19 11.51 7.52
C ASP A 115 5.99 11.15 6.65
N ALA A 116 6.18 10.39 5.57
CA ALA A 116 5.10 9.93 4.73
C ALA A 116 4.13 9.00 5.50
N ILE A 117 4.65 8.05 6.27
CA ILE A 117 3.83 7.14 7.09
C ILE A 117 3.06 7.93 8.16
N GLN A 118 3.70 8.88 8.85
CA GLN A 118 3.03 9.69 9.85
C GLN A 118 1.95 10.58 9.24
N MET A 119 2.21 11.18 8.08
CA MET A 119 1.22 11.98 7.35
C MET A 119 0.01 11.13 6.97
N ALA A 120 0.22 9.95 6.41
CA ALA A 120 -0.85 9.00 6.08
C ALA A 120 -1.70 8.67 7.32
N ASN A 121 -1.06 8.25 8.41
CA ASN A 121 -1.74 7.89 9.65
C ASN A 121 -2.57 9.05 10.24
N ARG A 122 -2.04 10.28 10.22
CA ARG A 122 -2.77 11.47 10.69
C ARG A 122 -4.01 11.79 9.86
N ALA A 123 -3.98 11.44 8.57
CA ALA A 123 -5.10 11.62 7.65
C ALA A 123 -6.10 10.44 7.68
N GLY A 124 -5.86 9.41 8.50
CA GLY A 124 -6.68 8.20 8.53
C GLY A 124 -6.40 7.22 7.40
N TYR A 125 -5.32 7.42 6.65
CA TYR A 125 -4.87 6.46 5.63
C TYR A 125 -4.08 5.32 6.29
N THR A 126 -4.11 4.15 5.68
CA THR A 126 -3.23 3.04 6.04
C THR A 126 -1.93 3.10 5.26
N ALA A 127 -0.90 2.40 5.75
CA ALA A 127 0.38 2.26 5.06
C ALA A 127 0.70 0.78 4.83
N VAL A 128 1.14 0.45 3.62
CA VAL A 128 1.63 -0.88 3.25
C VAL A 128 3.12 -0.78 3.01
N VAL A 129 3.94 -1.36 3.87
CA VAL A 129 5.40 -1.38 3.68
C VAL A 129 5.76 -2.42 2.63
N SER A 130 6.49 -2.04 1.59
CA SER A 130 6.71 -2.87 0.42
C SER A 130 8.20 -3.06 0.10
N HIS A 131 8.51 -4.24 -0.43
CA HIS A 131 9.76 -4.50 -1.14
C HIS A 131 9.74 -3.86 -2.54
N ARG A 132 10.84 -4.04 -3.27
CA ARG A 132 10.97 -3.74 -4.70
C ARG A 132 11.22 -5.04 -5.48
N SER A 133 11.05 -5.02 -6.80
CA SER A 133 11.28 -6.19 -7.66
C SER A 133 12.73 -6.69 -7.66
N GLY A 134 13.71 -5.81 -7.40
CA GLY A 134 15.14 -6.12 -7.33
C GLY A 134 15.71 -6.21 -5.92
N GLU A 135 14.92 -6.66 -4.95
CA GLU A 135 15.31 -6.74 -3.53
C GLU A 135 16.44 -7.75 -3.25
N THR A 136 17.16 -7.47 -2.17
CA THR A 136 18.17 -8.35 -1.57
C THR A 136 17.56 -9.15 -0.42
N GLU A 137 18.40 -9.88 0.35
CA GLU A 137 17.98 -10.58 1.56
C GLU A 137 17.79 -9.66 2.79
N ASP A 138 17.90 -8.33 2.63
CA ASP A 138 17.71 -7.37 3.71
C ASP A 138 16.26 -7.41 4.24
N ALA A 139 16.11 -7.43 5.55
CA ALA A 139 14.82 -7.54 6.23
C ALA A 139 14.39 -6.26 6.96
N THR A 140 15.09 -5.15 6.78
CA THR A 140 14.86 -3.87 7.47
C THR A 140 13.42 -3.38 7.33
N ILE A 141 12.78 -3.60 6.18
CA ILE A 141 11.38 -3.22 5.96
C ILE A 141 10.41 -3.93 6.92
N ALA A 142 10.76 -5.12 7.39
CA ALA A 142 9.94 -5.86 8.36
C ALA A 142 9.98 -5.19 9.75
N ASP A 143 11.15 -4.72 10.15
CA ASP A 143 11.32 -4.00 11.43
C ASP A 143 10.62 -2.64 11.37
N ILE A 144 10.71 -1.92 10.24
CA ILE A 144 9.98 -0.68 9.98
C ILE A 144 8.47 -0.91 10.09
N ALA A 145 7.94 -1.95 9.42
CA ALA A 145 6.52 -2.25 9.46
C ALA A 145 6.00 -2.51 10.87
N VAL A 146 6.80 -3.20 11.70
CA VAL A 146 6.45 -3.48 13.10
C VAL A 146 6.63 -2.24 13.99
N ALA A 147 7.76 -1.54 13.86
CA ALA A 147 8.07 -0.37 14.69
C ALA A 147 7.05 0.76 14.53
N LEU A 148 6.53 0.95 13.33
CA LEU A 148 5.55 2.00 13.01
C LEU A 148 4.11 1.52 13.08
N ASN A 149 3.89 0.25 13.47
CA ASN A 149 2.55 -0.36 13.50
C ASN A 149 1.80 -0.21 12.17
N ALA A 150 2.50 -0.35 11.05
CA ALA A 150 1.88 -0.22 9.72
C ALA A 150 0.80 -1.29 9.45
N GLY A 151 0.90 -2.43 10.14
CA GLY A 151 -0.09 -3.51 10.09
C GLY A 151 -0.02 -4.36 8.82
N GLN A 152 0.64 -3.89 7.78
CA GLN A 152 0.70 -4.54 6.47
C GLN A 152 2.11 -4.51 5.88
N ILE A 153 2.47 -5.60 5.20
CA ILE A 153 3.74 -5.71 4.47
C ILE A 153 3.53 -6.49 3.16
N LYS A 154 4.16 -6.02 2.09
CA LYS A 154 4.16 -6.65 0.74
C LYS A 154 5.60 -7.07 0.43
N THR A 155 5.93 -8.36 0.53
CA THR A 155 7.30 -8.88 0.41
C THR A 155 7.43 -10.05 -0.57
N GLY A 156 6.40 -10.29 -1.38
CA GLY A 156 6.31 -11.45 -2.26
C GLY A 156 5.72 -12.69 -1.55
N ALA A 157 5.54 -13.76 -2.31
CA ALA A 157 5.00 -15.00 -1.77
C ALA A 157 5.98 -15.66 -0.79
N PRO A 158 5.53 -16.12 0.38
CA PRO A 158 6.38 -16.90 1.30
C PRO A 158 6.73 -18.23 0.64
N SER A 159 7.92 -18.32 0.09
CA SER A 159 8.44 -19.46 -0.65
C SER A 159 9.87 -19.74 -0.23
N ARG A 160 10.27 -21.00 -0.25
CA ARG A 160 11.68 -21.40 0.05
C ARG A 160 12.70 -20.83 -0.95
N THR A 161 12.23 -20.42 -2.13
CA THR A 161 13.05 -19.81 -3.18
C THR A 161 13.05 -18.28 -3.14
N ALA A 162 12.11 -17.67 -2.42
CA ALA A 162 12.05 -16.22 -2.23
C ALA A 162 12.69 -15.86 -0.87
N ALA A 163 14.01 -15.82 -0.81
CA ALA A 163 14.77 -15.59 0.42
C ALA A 163 14.35 -14.30 1.13
N THR A 164 14.13 -13.22 0.39
CA THR A 164 13.67 -11.93 0.90
C THR A 164 12.31 -12.04 1.60
N ALA A 165 11.32 -12.66 0.97
CA ALA A 165 9.98 -12.81 1.53
C ALA A 165 10.01 -13.65 2.81
N TRP A 166 10.80 -14.73 2.84
CA TRP A 166 10.97 -15.59 3.99
C TRP A 166 11.64 -14.85 5.16
N ARG A 167 12.75 -14.15 4.90
CA ARG A 167 13.47 -13.38 5.92
C ARG A 167 12.61 -12.26 6.49
N SER A 168 11.96 -11.47 5.66
CA SER A 168 11.08 -10.39 6.09
C SER A 168 9.89 -10.89 6.92
N THR A 169 9.25 -11.99 6.52
CA THR A 169 8.16 -12.60 7.28
C THR A 169 8.63 -13.12 8.64
N THR A 170 9.81 -13.74 8.68
CA THR A 170 10.41 -14.23 9.92
C THR A 170 10.83 -13.06 10.82
N SER A 171 11.41 -12.01 10.27
CA SER A 171 11.77 -10.79 11.00
C SER A 171 10.56 -10.10 11.59
N CYS A 172 9.48 -9.90 10.84
CA CYS A 172 8.21 -9.38 11.37
C CYS A 172 7.71 -10.17 12.59
N SER A 173 7.77 -11.51 12.52
CA SER A 173 7.34 -12.37 13.63
C SER A 173 8.25 -12.23 14.84
N ALA A 174 9.56 -12.11 14.64
CA ALA A 174 10.53 -11.90 15.72
C ALA A 174 10.37 -10.52 16.36
N SER A 175 10.25 -9.47 15.57
CA SER A 175 10.05 -8.09 16.03
C SER A 175 8.75 -7.95 16.83
N ARG A 176 7.63 -8.51 16.37
CA ARG A 176 6.38 -8.54 17.14
C ARG A 176 6.53 -9.21 18.50
N LYS A 177 7.23 -10.34 18.57
CA LYS A 177 7.49 -11.04 19.84
C LYS A 177 8.38 -10.21 20.78
N SER A 178 9.36 -9.50 20.25
CA SER A 178 10.23 -8.60 21.01
C SER A 178 9.42 -7.44 21.60
N TRP A 179 8.62 -6.75 20.80
CA TRP A 179 7.75 -5.67 21.24
C TRP A 179 6.75 -6.11 22.31
N ALA A 180 6.09 -7.24 22.11
CA ALA A 180 5.14 -7.78 23.08
C ALA A 180 5.83 -8.05 24.44
N ARG A 181 7.06 -8.59 24.45
CA ARG A 181 7.84 -8.78 25.68
C ARG A 181 8.20 -7.47 26.34
N THR A 182 8.62 -6.47 25.58
CA THR A 182 9.00 -5.14 26.09
C THR A 182 7.79 -4.44 26.73
N LEU A 183 6.63 -4.45 26.07
CA LEU A 183 5.39 -3.89 26.63
C LEU A 183 4.98 -4.59 27.90
N HIS A 184 5.01 -5.92 27.94
CA HIS A 184 4.66 -6.69 29.14
C HIS A 184 5.58 -6.36 30.31
N SER A 185 6.89 -6.24 30.07
CA SER A 185 7.87 -5.90 31.12
C SER A 185 7.72 -4.46 31.63
N SER A 186 7.31 -3.51 30.78
CA SER A 186 7.07 -2.12 31.20
C SER A 186 5.77 -1.97 31.98
N TRP A 187 4.73 -2.74 31.67
CA TRP A 187 3.49 -2.83 32.43
C TRP A 187 3.71 -3.47 33.80
N ALA A 188 4.38 -4.58 33.86
CA ALA A 188 4.70 -5.26 35.13
C ALA A 188 5.47 -4.36 36.10
N ARG A 189 6.44 -3.58 35.59
CA ARG A 189 7.18 -2.62 36.42
C ARG A 189 6.30 -1.46 36.96
N ARG A 190 5.31 -1.01 36.22
CA ARG A 190 4.37 0.04 36.69
C ARG A 190 3.43 -0.46 37.79
N LEU A 191 3.04 -1.72 37.75
CA LEU A 191 2.15 -2.30 38.78
C LEU A 191 2.88 -2.68 40.06
N SER A 192 4.22 -2.82 40.04
CA SER A 192 5.03 -3.12 41.25
C SER A 192 5.51 -1.85 41.99
N SER A 193 5.24 -0.65 41.47
CA SER A 193 5.60 0.64 42.05
C SER A 193 4.42 1.40 42.66
N THR A 194 3.25 0.78 42.72
CA THR A 194 2.06 1.19 43.47
C THR A 194 1.78 0.23 44.62
#